data_910edddd53962d16d6c99fbf50bac254
#
_entry.id   910edddd53962d16d6c99fbf50bac254
#
_cell.length_a   1.000
_cell.length_b   1.000
_cell.length_c   1.000
_cell.angle_alpha   90.00
_cell.angle_beta   90.00
_cell.angle_gamma   90.00
#
_symmetry.space_group_name_H-M   'P 1'
#
loop_
_entity.id
_entity.type
_entity.pdbx_description
1 polymer ?
#
loop_
_entity_poly.entity_id
_entity_poly.type
_entity_poly.pdbx_seq_one_letter_code
_entity_poly.pdbx_strand_id
1 'polypeptide(L)'
;MNYEHTEDMFTDFQEFAESVKQNPRIKVEYVGKDGERVSTPLERPLTIEGFENYVFQKRGFSIHDYMYSSDERYAPFSTVRSRVRQQVRQDQIEGGMVGQYNASITQRLNGLTDKSEVVHKEQPLFPDEI
;
A
#
# COMPACT_ATOMS: atom_id res chain seq x y z
N MET A 1 7.32 4.38 -25.55
CA MET A 1 6.75 4.50 -24.22
C MET A 1 5.37 5.08 -24.29
N ASN A 2 4.50 4.68 -23.38
CA ASN A 2 3.10 5.10 -23.41
C ASN A 2 2.87 6.43 -22.71
N TYR A 3 3.62 6.71 -21.63
CA TYR A 3 3.58 8.04 -21.01
C TYR A 3 4.54 8.97 -21.74
N GLU A 4 4.06 10.15 -22.09
CA GLU A 4 4.92 11.15 -22.71
C GLU A 4 5.61 12.04 -21.67
N HIS A 5 4.95 12.24 -20.52
CA HIS A 5 5.48 13.09 -19.46
C HIS A 5 5.41 12.38 -18.13
N THR A 6 6.44 12.59 -17.31
CA THR A 6 6.46 11.96 -15.98
C THR A 6 5.33 12.46 -15.10
N GLU A 7 4.93 13.71 -15.29
CA GLU A 7 3.82 14.27 -14.51
C GLU A 7 2.52 13.53 -14.73
N ASP A 8 2.31 12.98 -15.92
CA ASP A 8 1.08 12.26 -16.23
C ASP A 8 0.95 11.01 -15.37
N MET A 9 2.06 10.31 -15.15
CA MET A 9 2.05 9.14 -14.29
C MET A 9 1.74 9.51 -12.85
N PHE A 10 2.33 10.61 -12.36
CA PHE A 10 2.07 11.02 -11.00
C PHE A 10 0.63 11.52 -10.83
N THR A 11 0.09 12.20 -11.82
CA THR A 11 -1.31 12.62 -11.80
C THR A 11 -2.23 11.40 -11.73
N ASP A 12 -1.93 10.36 -12.53
CA ASP A 12 -2.70 9.12 -12.47
C ASP A 12 -2.64 8.50 -11.08
N PHE A 13 -1.47 8.54 -10.44
CA PHE A 13 -1.35 8.01 -9.09
C PHE A 13 -2.19 8.81 -8.11
N GLN A 14 -2.19 10.12 -8.21
CA GLN A 14 -2.98 10.96 -7.31
C GLN A 14 -4.47 10.69 -7.47
N GLU A 15 -4.93 10.52 -8.72
CA GLU A 15 -6.32 10.18 -8.98
C GLU A 15 -6.67 8.81 -8.41
N PHE A 16 -5.76 7.84 -8.57
CA PHE A 16 -5.95 6.51 -8.03
C PHE A 16 -6.07 6.56 -6.52
N ALA A 17 -5.13 7.26 -5.85
CA ALA A 17 -5.13 7.33 -4.40
C ALA A 17 -6.42 7.95 -3.88
N GLU A 18 -6.87 9.02 -4.52
CA GLU A 18 -8.11 9.66 -4.11
C GLU A 18 -9.30 8.72 -4.31
N SER A 19 -9.34 8.03 -5.44
CA SER A 19 -10.42 7.09 -5.73
C SER A 19 -10.48 5.97 -4.69
N VAL A 20 -9.32 5.44 -4.29
CA VAL A 20 -9.29 4.38 -3.27
C VAL A 20 -9.85 4.89 -1.96
N LYS A 21 -9.46 6.09 -1.54
CA LYS A 21 -9.88 6.62 -0.24
C LYS A 21 -11.34 7.05 -0.22
N GLN A 22 -11.89 7.38 -1.38
CA GLN A 22 -13.31 7.73 -1.47
C GLN A 22 -14.22 6.50 -1.56
N ASN A 23 -13.65 5.32 -1.76
CA ASN A 23 -14.43 4.09 -1.92
C ASN A 23 -13.98 3.05 -0.90
N PRO A 24 -14.26 3.25 0.38
CA PRO A 24 -13.86 2.30 1.41
C PRO A 24 -14.60 0.99 1.27
N ARG A 25 -14.00 -0.06 1.78
CA ARG A 25 -14.68 -1.35 1.88
C ARG A 25 -15.65 -1.28 3.03
N ILE A 26 -16.76 -2.00 2.89
CA ILE A 26 -17.80 -2.02 3.92
C ILE A 26 -17.73 -3.35 4.63
N LYS A 27 -17.56 -3.31 5.96
CA LYS A 27 -17.65 -4.49 6.79
C LYS A 27 -19.07 -4.58 7.33
N VAL A 28 -19.71 -5.71 7.09
CA VAL A 28 -21.07 -5.95 7.56
C VAL A 28 -21.00 -6.94 8.72
N GLU A 29 -21.62 -6.57 9.83
CA GLU A 29 -21.69 -7.41 11.01
C GLU A 29 -23.10 -7.42 11.54
N TYR A 30 -23.47 -8.55 12.16
CA TYR A 30 -24.75 -8.68 12.84
C TYR A 30 -24.47 -8.71 14.33
N VAL A 31 -24.99 -7.73 15.04
CA VAL A 31 -24.69 -7.57 16.46
C VAL A 31 -25.95 -7.61 17.27
N GLY A 32 -25.80 -7.97 18.55
CA GLY A 32 -26.92 -8.01 19.47
C GLY A 32 -27.80 -9.25 19.33
N LYS A 33 -28.74 -9.39 20.21
CA LYS A 33 -29.63 -10.53 20.21
C LYS A 33 -30.60 -10.54 19.03
N ASP A 34 -30.88 -9.34 18.53
CA ASP A 34 -31.81 -9.17 17.42
C ASP A 34 -31.17 -9.36 16.08
N GLY A 35 -29.82 -9.57 16.04
CA GLY A 35 -29.11 -9.73 14.78
C GLY A 35 -29.12 -8.47 13.95
N GLU A 36 -29.01 -7.33 14.58
CA GLU A 36 -29.04 -6.04 13.89
C GLU A 36 -27.85 -5.91 12.95
N ARG A 37 -28.11 -5.50 11.71
CA ARG A 37 -27.06 -5.35 10.72
C ARG A 37 -26.36 -4.03 10.90
N VAL A 38 -25.03 -4.08 11.06
CA VAL A 38 -24.21 -2.89 11.20
C VAL A 38 -23.22 -2.86 10.03
N SER A 39 -23.17 -1.73 9.33
CA SER A 39 -22.25 -1.53 8.22
C SER A 39 -21.18 -0.54 8.66
N THR A 40 -19.92 -0.99 8.64
CA THR A 40 -18.80 -0.17 9.06
C THR A 40 -17.87 0.06 7.87
N PRO A 41 -17.62 1.31 7.47
CA PRO A 41 -16.65 1.56 6.39
C PRO A 41 -15.23 1.30 6.90
N LEU A 42 -14.44 0.60 6.07
CA LEU A 42 -13.04 0.33 6.35
C LEU A 42 -12.21 1.01 5.29
N GLU A 43 -11.26 1.79 5.71
CA GLU A 43 -10.39 2.49 4.78
C GLU A 43 -9.58 1.48 3.98
N ARG A 44 -9.50 1.71 2.66
CA ARG A 44 -8.75 0.82 1.78
C ARG A 44 -7.31 1.26 1.72
N PRO A 45 -6.35 0.33 1.86
CA PRO A 45 -4.94 0.68 1.71
C PRO A 45 -4.59 0.87 0.24
N LEU A 46 -3.60 1.71 -0.01
CA LEU A 46 -3.01 1.84 -1.32
C LEU A 46 -2.08 0.66 -1.57
N THR A 47 -2.07 0.16 -2.81
CA THR A 47 -1.13 -0.88 -3.21
C THR A 47 -0.59 -0.56 -4.59
N ILE A 48 0.63 -1.06 -4.87
CA ILE A 48 1.22 -0.89 -6.20
C ILE A 48 0.38 -1.62 -7.24
N GLU A 49 -0.08 -2.83 -6.91
CA GLU A 49 -0.90 -3.61 -7.83
C GLU A 49 -2.21 -2.89 -8.14
N GLY A 50 -2.81 -2.26 -7.14
CA GLY A 50 -4.01 -1.48 -7.36
C GLY A 50 -3.78 -0.33 -8.32
N PHE A 51 -2.64 0.34 -8.19
CA PHE A 51 -2.27 1.41 -9.09
C PHE A 51 -2.04 0.89 -10.51
N GLU A 52 -1.35 -0.23 -10.65
CA GLU A 52 -1.13 -0.83 -11.97
C GLU A 52 -2.46 -1.17 -12.65
N ASN A 53 -3.39 -1.76 -11.92
CA ASN A 53 -4.70 -2.10 -12.45
C ASN A 53 -5.51 -0.85 -12.80
N TYR A 54 -5.41 0.17 -11.99
CA TYR A 54 -6.12 1.44 -12.26
C TYR A 54 -5.67 2.04 -13.59
N VAL A 55 -4.36 2.10 -13.80
CA VAL A 55 -3.83 2.66 -15.04
C VAL A 55 -4.19 1.79 -16.24
N PHE A 56 -4.14 0.47 -16.07
CA PHE A 56 -4.51 -0.42 -17.15
C PHE A 56 -5.96 -0.19 -17.59
N GLN A 57 -6.86 -0.02 -16.62
CA GLN A 57 -8.27 0.23 -16.94
C GLN A 57 -8.47 1.61 -17.54
N LYS A 58 -7.73 2.59 -17.06
CA LYS A 58 -7.90 3.96 -17.53
C LYS A 58 -7.27 4.19 -18.90
N ARG A 59 -6.07 3.67 -19.12
CA ARG A 59 -5.29 3.99 -20.31
C ARG A 59 -5.06 2.80 -21.24
N GLY A 60 -5.27 1.59 -20.78
CA GLY A 60 -5.14 0.42 -21.61
C GLY A 60 -3.73 -0.13 -21.75
N PHE A 61 -2.79 0.32 -20.92
CA PHE A 61 -1.43 -0.23 -20.96
C PHE A 61 -0.93 -0.52 -19.55
N SER A 62 0.07 -1.42 -19.47
CA SER A 62 0.67 -1.80 -18.20
C SER A 62 1.78 -0.82 -17.83
N ILE A 63 1.84 -0.46 -16.54
CA ILE A 63 2.91 0.41 -16.05
C ILE A 63 3.97 -0.36 -15.28
N HIS A 64 3.93 -1.70 -15.37
CA HIS A 64 4.86 -2.52 -14.61
C HIS A 64 6.32 -2.11 -14.86
N ASP A 65 6.69 -1.88 -16.12
CA ASP A 65 8.06 -1.51 -16.44
C ASP A 65 8.43 -0.13 -15.91
N TYR A 66 7.48 0.80 -15.88
CA TYR A 66 7.73 2.11 -15.29
C TYR A 66 8.08 2.00 -13.82
N MET A 67 7.54 1.01 -13.13
CA MET A 67 7.76 0.83 -11.71
C MET A 67 9.00 -0.01 -11.38
N TYR A 68 9.36 -0.95 -12.26
CA TYR A 68 10.35 -1.97 -11.91
C TYR A 68 11.51 -2.12 -12.87
N SER A 69 11.42 -1.58 -14.10
CA SER A 69 12.48 -1.78 -15.08
C SER A 69 13.71 -0.92 -14.75
N SER A 70 14.88 -1.49 -14.99
CA SER A 70 16.14 -0.75 -14.88
C SER A 70 16.63 -0.22 -16.24
N ASP A 71 15.83 -0.41 -17.29
CA ASP A 71 16.16 0.09 -18.63
C ASP A 71 16.22 1.61 -18.60
N GLU A 72 17.18 2.18 -19.31
CA GLU A 72 17.39 3.63 -19.33
C GLU A 72 16.19 4.40 -19.88
N ARG A 73 15.34 3.74 -20.67
CA ARG A 73 14.13 4.38 -21.20
C ARG A 73 13.22 4.85 -20.07
N TYR A 74 13.26 4.18 -18.93
CA TYR A 74 12.41 4.49 -17.81
C TYR A 74 13.10 5.33 -16.74
N ALA A 75 14.37 5.71 -16.96
CA ALA A 75 15.13 6.50 -16.00
C ALA A 75 14.45 7.81 -15.62
N PRO A 76 13.83 8.55 -16.57
CA PRO A 76 13.13 9.79 -16.19
C PRO A 76 11.99 9.59 -15.20
N PHE A 77 11.47 8.36 -15.09
CA PHE A 77 10.36 8.06 -14.19
C PHE A 77 10.83 7.63 -12.80
N SER A 78 12.15 7.62 -12.54
CA SER A 78 12.67 7.12 -11.27
C SER A 78 12.16 7.93 -10.08
N THR A 79 12.05 9.24 -10.21
CA THR A 79 11.55 10.09 -9.13
C THR A 79 10.07 9.81 -8.88
N VAL A 80 9.28 9.69 -9.94
CA VAL A 80 7.85 9.45 -9.79
C VAL A 80 7.60 8.08 -9.15
N ARG A 81 8.29 7.04 -9.63
CA ARG A 81 8.07 5.72 -9.05
C ARG A 81 8.52 5.64 -7.60
N SER A 82 9.59 6.37 -7.25
CA SER A 82 10.01 6.43 -5.85
C SER A 82 8.96 7.09 -4.98
N ARG A 83 8.36 8.17 -5.48
CA ARG A 83 7.28 8.85 -4.76
C ARG A 83 6.08 7.97 -4.59
N VAL A 84 5.69 7.25 -5.66
CA VAL A 84 4.57 6.34 -5.59
C VAL A 84 4.81 5.28 -4.51
N ARG A 85 6.01 4.67 -4.52
CA ARG A 85 6.34 3.66 -3.52
C ARG A 85 6.32 4.22 -2.11
N GLN A 86 6.85 5.43 -1.93
CA GLN A 86 6.87 6.06 -0.61
C GLN A 86 5.46 6.32 -0.11
N GLN A 87 4.58 6.81 -0.97
CA GLN A 87 3.21 7.11 -0.52
C GLN A 87 2.41 5.85 -0.24
N VAL A 88 2.60 4.81 -1.05
CA VAL A 88 1.95 3.53 -0.79
C VAL A 88 2.44 2.95 0.53
N ARG A 89 3.75 2.96 0.73
CA ARG A 89 4.33 2.42 1.95
C ARG A 89 3.88 3.21 3.17
N GLN A 90 3.89 4.54 3.06
CA GLN A 90 3.44 5.38 4.17
C GLN A 90 2.00 5.09 4.55
N ASP A 91 1.13 4.96 3.55
CA ASP A 91 -0.27 4.66 3.80
C ASP A 91 -0.43 3.32 4.51
N GLN A 92 0.29 2.31 4.05
CA GLN A 92 0.17 0.97 4.64
C GLN A 92 0.70 0.94 6.06
N ILE A 93 1.82 1.60 6.31
CA ILE A 93 2.42 1.61 7.64
C ILE A 93 1.53 2.38 8.61
N GLU A 94 1.10 3.57 8.21
CA GLU A 94 0.25 4.40 9.10
C GLU A 94 -1.07 3.72 9.39
N GLY A 95 -1.68 3.12 8.36
CA GLY A 95 -2.93 2.41 8.57
C GLY A 95 -2.77 1.20 9.47
N GLY A 96 -1.63 0.51 9.37
CA GLY A 96 -1.34 -0.60 10.27
C GLY A 96 -1.09 -0.15 11.69
N MET A 97 -0.41 0.99 11.84
CA MET A 97 -0.10 1.51 13.18
C MET A 97 -1.34 1.96 13.95
N VAL A 98 -2.33 2.48 13.23
CA VAL A 98 -3.56 2.89 13.90
C VAL A 98 -4.60 1.76 13.95
N GLY A 99 -4.22 0.56 13.52
CA GLY A 99 -5.09 -0.60 13.64
C GLY A 99 -6.17 -0.73 12.58
N GLN A 100 -6.12 0.11 11.54
CA GLN A 100 -7.09 0.03 10.44
C GLN A 100 -6.78 -1.12 9.49
N TYR A 101 -5.51 -1.48 9.35
CA TYR A 101 -5.07 -2.56 8.47
C TYR A 101 -4.50 -3.69 9.34
N ASN A 102 -4.37 -4.87 8.74
CA ASN A 102 -3.74 -5.98 9.43
C ASN A 102 -2.24 -5.71 9.54
N ALA A 103 -1.74 -5.50 10.76
CA ALA A 103 -0.35 -5.09 10.98
C ALA A 103 0.64 -6.15 10.51
N SER A 104 0.30 -7.43 10.69
CA SER A 104 1.17 -8.52 10.30
C SER A 104 1.38 -8.56 8.78
N ILE A 105 0.30 -8.36 8.03
CA ILE A 105 0.37 -8.33 6.57
C ILE A 105 1.11 -7.09 6.10
N THR A 106 0.85 -5.94 6.73
CA THR A 106 1.52 -4.70 6.41
C THR A 106 3.03 -4.83 6.58
N GLN A 107 3.45 -5.44 7.67
CA GLN A 107 4.88 -5.64 7.93
C GLN A 107 5.52 -6.50 6.85
N ARG A 108 4.85 -7.56 6.42
CA ARG A 108 5.39 -8.44 5.39
C ARG A 108 5.51 -7.75 4.05
N LEU A 109 4.49 -6.99 3.67
CA LEU A 109 4.47 -6.31 2.38
C LEU A 109 5.56 -5.26 2.28
N ASN A 110 5.95 -4.66 3.39
CA ASN A 110 6.92 -3.58 3.39
C ASN A 110 8.29 -3.99 3.93
N GLY A 111 8.48 -5.28 4.18
CA GLY A 111 9.75 -5.76 4.68
C GLY A 111 10.06 -5.31 6.09
N LEU A 112 9.05 -4.97 6.85
CA LEU A 112 9.22 -4.53 8.23
C LEU A 112 9.27 -5.77 9.10
N THR A 113 10.37 -6.49 9.00
CA THR A 113 10.53 -7.64 9.86
C THR A 113 10.80 -7.17 11.25
N ASP A 114 10.45 -7.99 12.19
CA ASP A 114 10.83 -7.77 13.56
C ASP A 114 12.26 -8.08 13.73
N LYS A 115 13.11 -7.22 13.27
CA LYS A 115 14.51 -7.35 13.61
C LYS A 115 14.70 -7.24 15.08
N SER A 116 13.83 -6.50 15.69
CA SER A 116 13.81 -6.42 17.12
C SER A 116 13.47 -7.75 17.72
N GLU A 117 12.62 -8.53 17.09
CA GLU A 117 12.32 -9.83 17.62
C GLU A 117 13.47 -10.76 17.47
N VAL A 118 14.25 -10.58 16.44
CA VAL A 118 15.45 -11.35 16.30
C VAL A 118 16.46 -10.94 17.36
N VAL A 119 16.45 -9.70 17.70
CA VAL A 119 17.30 -9.18 18.74
C VAL A 119 16.78 -9.55 20.08
N HIS A 120 15.58 -9.64 20.13
CA HIS A 120 15.04 -9.99 21.32
C HIS A 120 14.62 -11.35 21.36
N LYS A 121 15.00 -11.78 20.84
CA LYS A 121 14.83 -12.96 21.09
C LYS A 121 15.86 -13.34 21.63
N GLU A 122 16.34 -12.52 21.55
CA GLU A 122 16.89 -12.44 22.18
C GLU A 122 16.93 -12.11 22.79
N GLN A 123 17.03 -11.97 22.65
CA GLN A 123 17.10 -11.55 23.50
C GLN A 123 16.73 -11.65 24.13
N PRO A 124 16.99 -11.76 24.22
CA PRO A 124 16.82 -11.75 25.09
C PRO A 124 16.48 -11.80 25.70
N LEU A 125 16.52 -11.81 25.83
CA LEU A 125 16.31 -11.68 26.51
C LEU A 125 16.20 -11.70 27.04
N PHE A 126 16.67 -11.81 27.04
CA PHE A 126 16.79 -11.79 27.73
C PHE A 126 17.12 -11.65 27.95
N PRO A 127 17.54 -11.56 27.76
CA PRO A 127 17.96 -11.44 28.07
C PRO A 127 18.11 -11.47 28.13
N ASP A 128 18.48 -11.64 28.04
CA ASP A 128 18.73 -11.63 28.33
C ASP A 128 18.76 -11.53 28.31
N GLU A 129 19.07 -11.69 28.10
CA GLU A 129 19.22 -11.54 28.34
C GLU A 129 19.22 -11.29 28.46
N ILE A 130 19.66 -11.44 28.55
CA ILE A 130 19.83 -11.31 28.99
C ILE A 130 19.71 -11.33 29.44
#